data_ac90d35b8c8db3d53500152c74573f26
#
_entry.id   ac90d35b8c8db3d53500152c74573f26
#
_cell.length_a   1.000
_cell.length_b   1.000
_cell.length_c   1.000
_cell.angle_alpha   90.00
_cell.angle_beta   90.00
_cell.angle_gamma   90.00
#
_symmetry.space_group_name_H-M   'P 1'
#
loop_
_entity.id
_entity.type
_entity.pdbx_description
1 polymer ?
#
loop_
_entity_poly.entity_id
_entity_poly.type
_entity_poly.pdbx_seq_one_letter_code
_entity_poly.pdbx_strand_id
1 'polypeptide(L)'
;QNILSNAAERLWSFPPNIESIPLWEAGGRVLAKEILSRENVPAFDRSPVDGFALLASDTAQATADYPVTLKIVDTIAAGTYSSKKLVPGTAMKIFTGAPIPEGADSVIKKEEVIENASGLGKDAVVIVKRTVAKGEGVAPKGEDIAAGESMFAEGTVLTSAHMGVLATLGIEPVPVYARPQIGIFSTGNELVDVRSQLKTGQLRVSNIYTLAEIIRQAGGIPVNLGVVKDRVESVLEVYAKTQRLGLPVVISTGGTASGDYYVIKKAMDM
;
A
#
# COMPACT_ATOMS: atom_id res chain seq x y z
N GLN A 1 29.91 -15.98 4.95
CA GLN A 1 29.07 -14.95 5.61
C GLN A 1 29.72 -13.56 5.59
N ASN A 2 31.02 -13.40 5.84
CA ASN A 2 31.69 -12.09 5.92
C ASN A 2 31.74 -11.33 4.58
N ILE A 3 31.77 -12.01 3.42
CA ILE A 3 31.85 -11.33 2.11
C ILE A 3 30.53 -10.66 1.75
N LEU A 4 29.40 -11.32 2.05
CA LEU A 4 28.07 -10.76 1.77
C LEU A 4 27.73 -9.61 2.71
N SER A 5 28.09 -9.69 4.00
CA SER A 5 27.89 -8.61 4.95
C SER A 5 28.74 -7.37 4.60
N ASN A 6 30.01 -7.55 4.24
CA ASN A 6 30.88 -6.45 3.81
C ASN A 6 30.42 -5.82 2.49
N ALA A 7 29.87 -6.59 1.55
CA ALA A 7 29.28 -6.08 0.33
C ALA A 7 27.99 -5.28 0.62
N ALA A 8 27.15 -5.77 1.52
CA ALA A 8 25.96 -5.08 1.97
C ALA A 8 26.31 -3.75 2.65
N GLU A 9 27.26 -3.72 3.59
CA GLU A 9 27.73 -2.50 4.26
C GLU A 9 28.25 -1.46 3.28
N ARG A 10 29.02 -1.88 2.26
CA ARG A 10 29.50 -0.96 1.19
C ARG A 10 28.35 -0.43 0.32
N LEU A 11 27.32 -1.22 0.04
CA LEU A 11 26.14 -0.79 -0.69
C LEU A 11 25.31 0.22 0.12
N TRP A 12 25.22 0.04 1.45
CA TRP A 12 24.55 0.98 2.35
C TRP A 12 25.32 2.32 2.52
N SER A 13 26.60 2.39 2.12
CA SER A 13 27.35 3.66 2.12
C SER A 13 26.90 4.62 1.00
N PHE A 14 26.18 4.14 0.00
CA PHE A 14 25.49 4.98 -0.97
C PHE A 14 24.07 5.26 -0.47
N PRO A 15 23.71 6.52 -0.18
CA PRO A 15 22.33 6.80 0.23
C PRO A 15 21.40 6.33 -0.90
N PRO A 16 20.41 5.47 -0.60
CA PRO A 16 19.50 5.00 -1.62
C PRO A 16 18.71 6.19 -2.16
N ASN A 17 18.62 6.30 -3.49
CA ASN A 17 17.78 7.30 -4.12
C ASN A 17 16.32 7.09 -3.73
N ILE A 18 15.64 8.18 -3.42
CA ILE A 18 14.20 8.18 -3.11
C ILE A 18 13.47 8.74 -4.33
N GLU A 19 12.39 8.09 -4.70
CA GLU A 19 11.47 8.56 -5.73
C GLU A 19 10.04 8.57 -5.19
N SER A 20 9.21 9.43 -5.75
CA SER A 20 7.78 9.50 -5.44
C SER A 20 7.03 8.96 -6.64
N ILE A 21 6.27 7.89 -6.45
CA ILE A 21 5.58 7.18 -7.52
C ILE A 21 4.07 7.15 -7.27
N PRO A 22 3.26 6.96 -8.32
CA PRO A 22 1.83 6.76 -8.16
C PRO A 22 1.54 5.55 -7.26
N LEU A 23 0.52 5.67 -6.41
CA LEU A 23 0.09 4.57 -5.54
C LEU A 23 -0.15 3.29 -6.33
N TRP A 24 -0.74 3.40 -7.52
CA TRP A 24 -1.00 2.26 -8.42
C TRP A 24 0.25 1.44 -8.77
N GLU A 25 1.43 2.03 -8.75
CA GLU A 25 2.72 1.40 -9.08
C GLU A 25 3.53 1.00 -7.84
N ALA A 26 3.01 1.30 -6.64
CA ALA A 26 3.78 1.14 -5.40
C ALA A 26 3.84 -0.29 -4.87
N GLY A 27 3.00 -1.21 -5.36
CA GLY A 27 3.02 -2.62 -4.94
C GLY A 27 4.40 -3.27 -5.16
N GLY A 28 4.90 -3.97 -4.13
CA GLY A 28 6.21 -4.61 -4.14
C GLY A 28 7.41 -3.64 -4.04
N ARG A 29 7.16 -2.33 -3.86
CA ARG A 29 8.20 -1.34 -3.60
C ARG A 29 8.51 -1.27 -2.10
N VAL A 30 9.62 -0.65 -1.77
CA VAL A 30 10.08 -0.44 -0.39
C VAL A 30 9.86 1.00 0.00
N LEU A 31 9.15 1.24 1.09
CA LEU A 31 8.91 2.59 1.61
C LEU A 31 10.23 3.27 2.00
N ALA A 32 10.40 4.51 1.55
CA ALA A 32 11.55 5.34 1.85
C ALA A 32 11.33 6.30 3.04
N LYS A 33 10.11 6.33 3.58
CA LYS A 33 9.75 7.15 4.75
C LYS A 33 8.63 6.47 5.52
N GLU A 34 8.59 6.72 6.83
CA GLU A 34 7.46 6.36 7.68
C GLU A 34 6.17 7.01 7.17
N ILE A 35 5.07 6.26 7.21
CA ILE A 35 3.72 6.74 6.89
C ILE A 35 2.95 6.94 8.19
N LEU A 36 2.58 8.19 8.43
CA LEU A 36 1.68 8.58 9.51
C LEU A 36 0.30 8.91 8.94
N SER A 37 -0.75 8.50 9.61
CA SER A 37 -2.10 8.95 9.27
C SER A 37 -2.24 10.45 9.54
N ARG A 38 -2.73 11.20 8.54
CA ARG A 38 -3.01 12.64 8.69
C ARG A 38 -4.42 12.91 9.18
N GLU A 39 -5.29 11.92 9.12
CA GLU A 39 -6.71 12.03 9.45
C GLU A 39 -7.22 10.79 10.17
N ASN A 40 -8.37 10.90 10.79
CA ASN A 40 -9.06 9.78 11.40
C ASN A 40 -9.78 8.95 10.31
N VAL A 41 -9.81 7.63 10.50
CA VAL A 41 -10.63 6.70 9.68
C VAL A 41 -11.57 5.94 10.63
N PRO A 42 -12.89 6.07 10.45
CA PRO A 42 -13.59 7.04 9.61
C PRO A 42 -13.38 8.50 10.07
N ALA A 43 -13.57 9.46 9.15
CA ALA A 43 -13.37 10.89 9.43
C ALA A 43 -14.50 11.52 10.28
N PHE A 44 -15.59 10.78 10.51
CA PHE A 44 -16.78 11.19 11.25
C PHE A 44 -17.43 10.01 11.95
N ASP A 45 -18.27 10.28 12.95
CA ASP A 45 -19.12 9.27 13.58
C ASP A 45 -20.14 8.77 12.56
N ARG A 46 -20.24 7.43 12.41
CA ARG A 46 -21.10 6.79 11.38
C ARG A 46 -21.99 5.72 11.98
N SER A 47 -23.09 5.39 11.29
CA SER A 47 -23.88 4.23 11.62
C SER A 47 -23.25 2.95 11.04
N PRO A 48 -22.94 1.92 11.83
CA PRO A 48 -22.53 0.60 11.34
C PRO A 48 -23.72 -0.25 10.87
N VAL A 49 -24.95 0.22 11.04
CA VAL A 49 -26.18 -0.53 10.76
C VAL A 49 -27.22 0.34 10.05
N ASP A 50 -28.21 -0.30 9.43
CA ASP A 50 -29.44 0.35 9.00
C ASP A 50 -30.36 0.51 10.21
N GLY A 51 -30.91 1.71 10.40
CA GLY A 51 -31.72 1.98 11.58
C GLY A 51 -32.25 3.40 11.67
N PHE A 52 -32.38 3.88 12.90
CA PHE A 52 -32.88 5.21 13.23
C PHE A 52 -31.94 5.91 14.20
N ALA A 53 -31.39 7.04 13.79
CA ALA A 53 -30.65 7.93 14.65
C ALA A 53 -31.64 8.70 15.56
N LEU A 54 -31.34 8.74 16.85
CA LEU A 54 -32.23 9.33 17.86
C LEU A 54 -31.41 9.87 19.04
N LEU A 55 -32.09 10.53 19.98
CA LEU A 55 -31.55 10.85 21.29
C LEU A 55 -31.82 9.68 22.24
N ALA A 56 -30.80 9.12 22.87
CA ALA A 56 -30.95 8.06 23.87
C ALA A 56 -31.92 8.44 25.00
N SER A 57 -31.88 9.72 25.41
CA SER A 57 -32.76 10.27 26.45
C SER A 57 -34.25 10.12 26.12
N ASP A 58 -34.64 10.18 24.85
CA ASP A 58 -36.05 10.04 24.43
C ASP A 58 -36.58 8.63 24.70
N THR A 59 -35.69 7.65 24.78
CA THR A 59 -36.06 6.25 24.98
C THR A 59 -35.90 5.76 26.44
N ALA A 60 -35.52 6.65 27.37
CA ALA A 60 -35.12 6.28 28.72
C ALA A 60 -36.21 5.49 29.49
N GLN A 61 -37.46 5.66 29.14
CA GLN A 61 -38.59 4.97 29.76
C GLN A 61 -39.32 3.98 28.81
N ALA A 62 -38.72 3.75 27.61
CA ALA A 62 -39.32 2.86 26.63
C ALA A 62 -39.26 1.38 27.08
N THR A 63 -40.41 0.72 27.05
CA THR A 63 -40.54 -0.71 27.28
C THR A 63 -41.47 -1.33 26.25
N ALA A 64 -41.61 -2.65 26.24
CA ALA A 64 -42.54 -3.34 25.35
C ALA A 64 -44.00 -2.93 25.60
N ASP A 65 -44.38 -2.68 26.85
CA ASP A 65 -45.72 -2.28 27.26
C ASP A 65 -45.94 -0.76 27.15
N TYR A 66 -44.87 0.04 27.26
CA TYR A 66 -44.89 1.49 27.16
C TYR A 66 -43.89 1.97 26.11
N PRO A 67 -44.18 1.74 24.83
CA PRO A 67 -43.28 2.14 23.75
C PRO A 67 -43.24 3.66 23.56
N VAL A 68 -42.12 4.19 23.09
CA VAL A 68 -41.97 5.59 22.71
C VAL A 68 -42.13 5.72 21.21
N THR A 69 -42.90 6.74 20.79
CA THR A 69 -43.11 7.09 19.37
C THR A 69 -42.30 8.33 19.03
N LEU A 70 -41.40 8.23 18.04
CA LEU A 70 -40.60 9.36 17.55
C LEU A 70 -40.99 9.67 16.11
N LYS A 71 -41.08 10.99 15.78
CA LYS A 71 -41.37 11.45 14.44
C LYS A 71 -40.15 11.32 13.53
N ILE A 72 -40.29 10.68 12.37
CA ILE A 72 -39.23 10.63 11.37
C ILE A 72 -39.18 11.95 10.61
N VAL A 73 -38.06 12.69 10.72
CA VAL A 73 -37.92 14.04 10.14
C VAL A 73 -37.01 14.07 8.92
N ASP A 74 -36.20 13.02 8.70
CA ASP A 74 -35.32 12.92 7.56
C ASP A 74 -34.86 11.47 7.31
N THR A 75 -34.16 11.28 6.18
CA THR A 75 -33.52 10.01 5.82
C THR A 75 -32.10 10.29 5.31
N ILE A 76 -31.10 9.59 5.87
CA ILE A 76 -29.68 9.81 5.58
C ILE A 76 -29.09 8.54 4.99
N ALA A 77 -28.71 8.58 3.72
CA ALA A 77 -28.00 7.49 3.05
C ALA A 77 -26.47 7.66 3.15
N ALA A 78 -25.73 6.59 2.92
CA ALA A 78 -24.28 6.67 2.79
C ALA A 78 -23.89 7.70 1.72
N GLY A 79 -22.88 8.52 2.02
CA GLY A 79 -22.44 9.61 1.13
C GLY A 79 -23.33 10.85 1.13
N THR A 80 -24.37 10.89 1.95
CA THR A 80 -25.22 12.08 2.16
C THR A 80 -25.12 12.59 3.59
N TYR A 81 -25.57 13.82 3.81
CA TYR A 81 -25.61 14.47 5.12
C TYR A 81 -26.93 15.21 5.29
N SER A 82 -27.54 15.13 6.46
CA SER A 82 -28.73 15.94 6.78
C SER A 82 -28.32 17.33 7.29
N SER A 83 -28.87 18.37 6.71
CA SER A 83 -28.75 19.75 7.22
C SER A 83 -29.68 20.03 8.42
N LYS A 84 -30.57 19.09 8.75
CA LYS A 84 -31.49 19.24 9.89
C LYS A 84 -30.79 18.76 11.15
N LYS A 85 -31.03 19.48 12.24
CA LYS A 85 -30.64 19.05 13.58
C LYS A 85 -31.75 18.17 14.18
N LEU A 86 -31.36 17.03 14.76
CA LEU A 86 -32.28 16.20 15.50
C LEU A 86 -32.62 16.85 16.85
N VAL A 87 -33.90 16.87 17.18
CA VAL A 87 -34.46 17.46 18.40
C VAL A 87 -35.26 16.41 19.18
N PRO A 88 -35.48 16.59 20.49
CA PRO A 88 -36.29 15.66 21.29
C PRO A 88 -37.62 15.28 20.63
N GLY A 89 -38.03 14.04 20.73
CA GLY A 89 -39.25 13.49 20.12
C GLY A 89 -39.14 13.20 18.63
N THR A 90 -37.92 13.31 18.03
CA THR A 90 -37.70 13.04 16.61
C THR A 90 -36.64 11.94 16.39
N ALA A 91 -36.69 11.33 15.21
CA ALA A 91 -35.69 10.38 14.73
C ALA A 91 -35.37 10.66 13.26
N MET A 92 -34.22 10.22 12.78
CA MET A 92 -33.87 10.21 11.37
C MET A 92 -33.56 8.79 10.92
N LYS A 93 -34.18 8.35 9.84
CA LYS A 93 -33.81 7.06 9.23
C LYS A 93 -32.40 7.14 8.71
N ILE A 94 -31.55 6.17 9.06
CA ILE A 94 -30.13 6.19 8.73
C ILE A 94 -29.70 4.83 8.16
N PHE A 95 -28.85 4.87 7.15
CA PHE A 95 -28.30 3.67 6.53
C PHE A 95 -26.85 3.44 6.92
N THR A 96 -26.40 2.20 6.83
CA THR A 96 -25.04 1.79 7.09
C THR A 96 -24.02 2.67 6.36
N GLY A 97 -23.02 3.18 7.07
CA GLY A 97 -21.98 4.08 6.58
C GLY A 97 -22.36 5.55 6.53
N ALA A 98 -23.63 5.90 6.80
CA ALA A 98 -24.06 7.31 6.84
C ALA A 98 -23.56 8.01 8.11
N PRO A 99 -23.23 9.32 8.04
CA PRO A 99 -22.80 10.10 9.19
C PRO A 99 -23.95 10.28 10.19
N ILE A 100 -23.62 10.23 11.48
CA ILE A 100 -24.58 10.53 12.56
C ILE A 100 -24.98 12.00 12.45
N PRO A 101 -26.29 12.30 12.40
CA PRO A 101 -26.76 13.68 12.27
C PRO A 101 -26.53 14.50 13.54
N GLU A 102 -26.38 15.79 13.39
CA GLU A 102 -26.25 16.71 14.53
C GLU A 102 -27.43 16.56 15.49
N GLY A 103 -27.16 16.38 16.75
CA GLY A 103 -28.16 16.21 17.82
C GLY A 103 -28.49 14.75 18.14
N ALA A 104 -28.16 13.77 17.28
CA ALA A 104 -28.27 12.37 17.63
C ALA A 104 -27.05 11.91 18.44
N ASP A 105 -27.28 10.97 19.36
CA ASP A 105 -26.22 10.33 20.16
C ASP A 105 -26.28 8.81 20.18
N SER A 106 -27.23 8.23 19.43
CA SER A 106 -27.40 6.77 19.33
C SER A 106 -28.15 6.39 18.06
N VAL A 107 -28.02 5.11 17.66
CA VAL A 107 -28.75 4.49 16.56
C VAL A 107 -29.33 3.17 17.02
N ILE A 108 -30.64 2.99 16.81
CA ILE A 108 -31.34 1.71 17.00
C ILE A 108 -31.49 1.00 15.65
N LYS A 109 -31.27 -0.32 15.61
CA LYS A 109 -31.41 -1.10 14.39
C LYS A 109 -32.86 -1.13 13.89
N LYS A 110 -33.07 -1.16 12.59
CA LYS A 110 -34.41 -1.22 11.99
C LYS A 110 -35.21 -2.46 12.39
N GLU A 111 -34.52 -3.57 12.68
CA GLU A 111 -35.12 -4.81 13.10
C GLU A 111 -35.70 -4.76 14.53
N GLU A 112 -35.28 -3.78 15.33
CA GLU A 112 -35.66 -3.64 16.75
C GLU A 112 -36.79 -2.61 16.96
N VAL A 113 -37.34 -2.06 15.89
CA VAL A 113 -38.39 -1.05 15.96
C VAL A 113 -39.57 -1.40 15.05
N ILE A 114 -40.67 -0.68 15.22
CA ILE A 114 -41.80 -0.71 14.28
C ILE A 114 -41.79 0.65 13.53
N GLU A 115 -41.50 0.60 12.24
CA GLU A 115 -41.66 1.74 11.37
C GLU A 115 -43.09 1.81 10.82
N ASN A 116 -43.80 2.88 11.14
CA ASN A 116 -45.09 3.16 10.53
C ASN A 116 -44.90 4.35 9.55
N ALA A 117 -44.49 4.01 8.33
CA ALA A 117 -44.13 4.99 7.32
C ALA A 117 -44.91 4.74 6.05
N SER A 118 -45.82 5.63 5.78
CA SER A 118 -46.32 5.86 4.42
C SER A 118 -45.48 6.91 3.72
N GLY A 119 -44.15 6.67 3.60
CA GLY A 119 -43.18 7.60 3.02
C GLY A 119 -42.72 8.74 3.98
N LEU A 120 -41.86 9.66 3.48
CA LEU A 120 -41.53 10.92 4.18
C LEU A 120 -42.76 11.84 4.18
N GLY A 121 -43.72 11.57 5.06
CA GLY A 121 -44.93 12.37 5.23
C GLY A 121 -45.07 12.94 6.64
N LYS A 122 -46.06 13.81 6.86
CA LYS A 122 -46.34 14.45 8.17
C LYS A 122 -46.57 13.41 9.28
N ASP A 123 -46.84 12.17 8.93
CA ASP A 123 -47.26 11.07 9.82
C ASP A 123 -46.26 9.92 9.92
N ALA A 124 -45.04 10.04 9.35
CA ALA A 124 -44.02 8.98 9.45
C ALA A 124 -43.44 8.95 10.87
N VAL A 125 -43.56 7.79 11.53
CA VAL A 125 -43.08 7.59 12.92
C VAL A 125 -42.33 6.27 13.05
N VAL A 126 -41.44 6.21 14.04
CA VAL A 126 -40.82 4.98 14.52
C VAL A 126 -41.20 4.74 15.96
N ILE A 127 -41.55 3.51 16.27
CA ILE A 127 -41.96 3.06 17.61
C ILE A 127 -40.84 2.22 18.21
N VAL A 128 -40.27 2.73 19.30
CA VAL A 128 -39.15 2.14 20.03
C VAL A 128 -39.68 1.46 21.31
N LYS A 129 -39.37 0.18 21.50
CA LYS A 129 -39.92 -0.66 22.58
C LYS A 129 -38.93 -0.97 23.68
N ARG A 130 -37.75 -0.37 23.66
CA ARG A 130 -36.71 -0.52 24.67
C ARG A 130 -35.89 0.76 24.85
N THR A 131 -35.21 0.84 25.97
CA THR A 131 -34.19 1.87 26.18
C THR A 131 -33.01 1.64 25.24
N VAL A 132 -32.49 2.71 24.67
CA VAL A 132 -31.27 2.76 23.84
C VAL A 132 -30.20 3.48 24.65
N ALA A 133 -29.04 2.90 24.76
CA ALA A 133 -27.93 3.52 25.48
C ALA A 133 -27.27 4.62 24.63
N LYS A 134 -26.74 5.66 25.27
CA LYS A 134 -25.94 6.67 24.60
C LYS A 134 -24.69 6.04 23.98
N GLY A 135 -24.41 6.34 22.70
CA GLY A 135 -23.34 5.74 21.91
C GLY A 135 -23.67 4.39 21.28
N GLU A 136 -24.84 3.80 21.62
CA GLU A 136 -25.26 2.53 21.02
C GLU A 136 -25.47 2.70 19.51
N GLY A 137 -24.93 1.75 18.72
CA GLY A 137 -25.06 1.77 17.27
C GLY A 137 -24.30 2.92 16.57
N VAL A 138 -23.33 3.52 17.23
CA VAL A 138 -22.44 4.55 16.68
C VAL A 138 -21.02 4.02 16.59
N ALA A 139 -20.47 3.97 15.38
CA ALA A 139 -19.04 3.76 15.15
C ALA A 139 -18.32 5.12 15.21
N PRO A 140 -17.46 5.36 16.20
CA PRO A 140 -16.88 6.67 16.41
C PRO A 140 -15.86 7.04 15.36
N LYS A 141 -15.68 8.33 15.15
CA LYS A 141 -14.59 8.89 14.37
C LYS A 141 -13.24 8.37 14.86
N GLY A 142 -12.40 7.85 13.93
CA GLY A 142 -11.08 7.32 14.26
C GLY A 142 -11.09 5.93 14.90
N GLU A 143 -12.20 5.19 14.83
CA GLU A 143 -12.29 3.82 15.37
C GLU A 143 -11.29 2.88 14.74
N ASP A 144 -11.06 3.00 13.42
CA ASP A 144 -10.15 2.13 12.67
C ASP A 144 -8.71 2.65 12.70
N ILE A 145 -8.52 3.97 12.51
CA ILE A 145 -7.20 4.63 12.48
C ILE A 145 -7.33 6.03 13.08
N ALA A 146 -6.48 6.36 14.05
CA ALA A 146 -6.42 7.69 14.64
C ALA A 146 -5.46 8.61 13.85
N ALA A 147 -5.78 9.90 13.79
CA ALA A 147 -4.86 10.90 13.24
C ALA A 147 -3.57 10.94 14.05
N GLY A 148 -2.41 10.91 13.38
CA GLY A 148 -1.07 10.84 13.99
C GLY A 148 -0.57 9.43 14.23
N GLU A 149 -1.37 8.40 14.01
CA GLU A 149 -0.95 7.01 14.16
C GLU A 149 0.10 6.61 13.12
N SER A 150 1.14 5.90 13.56
CA SER A 150 2.18 5.35 12.69
C SER A 150 1.68 4.06 12.04
N MET A 151 1.50 4.10 10.73
CA MET A 151 0.95 2.99 9.96
C MET A 151 2.02 2.05 9.43
N PHE A 152 3.07 2.60 8.84
CA PHE A 152 4.12 1.81 8.21
C PHE A 152 5.48 2.48 8.43
N ALA A 153 6.44 1.69 8.91
CA ALA A 153 7.82 2.14 9.07
C ALA A 153 8.54 2.25 7.70
N GLU A 154 9.56 3.09 7.66
CA GLU A 154 10.56 3.09 6.59
C GLU A 154 11.14 1.68 6.40
N GLY A 155 11.42 1.29 5.16
CA GLY A 155 11.91 -0.05 4.80
C GLY A 155 10.81 -1.11 4.64
N THR A 156 9.54 -0.77 4.88
CA THR A 156 8.42 -1.70 4.67
C THR A 156 8.24 -2.04 3.20
N VAL A 157 8.20 -3.34 2.86
CA VAL A 157 7.83 -3.81 1.51
C VAL A 157 6.31 -3.74 1.37
N LEU A 158 5.83 -3.00 0.38
CA LEU A 158 4.41 -2.76 0.17
C LEU A 158 3.70 -3.99 -0.42
N THR A 159 2.80 -4.59 0.35
CA THR A 159 1.92 -5.69 -0.07
C THR A 159 0.54 -5.16 -0.47
N SER A 160 -0.34 -6.03 -0.97
CA SER A 160 -1.73 -5.68 -1.30
C SER A 160 -2.50 -5.08 -0.11
N ALA A 161 -2.27 -5.57 1.11
CA ALA A 161 -2.90 -5.02 2.32
C ALA A 161 -2.45 -3.57 2.58
N HIS A 162 -1.14 -3.29 2.46
CA HIS A 162 -0.59 -1.94 2.60
C HIS A 162 -1.17 -0.98 1.55
N MET A 163 -1.39 -1.45 0.31
CA MET A 163 -1.98 -0.64 -0.76
C MET A 163 -3.39 -0.15 -0.40
N GLY A 164 -4.21 -1.02 0.20
CA GLY A 164 -5.55 -0.66 0.65
C GLY A 164 -5.54 0.44 1.72
N VAL A 165 -4.66 0.32 2.72
CA VAL A 165 -4.51 1.32 3.78
C VAL A 165 -4.00 2.66 3.22
N LEU A 166 -2.96 2.64 2.36
CA LEU A 166 -2.45 3.86 1.72
C LEU A 166 -3.54 4.59 0.91
N ALA A 167 -4.38 3.82 0.19
CA ALA A 167 -5.51 4.38 -0.54
C ALA A 167 -6.55 5.01 0.39
N THR A 168 -6.87 4.33 1.50
CA THR A 168 -7.81 4.84 2.52
C THR A 168 -7.31 6.15 3.14
N LEU A 169 -5.99 6.28 3.34
CA LEU A 169 -5.34 7.46 3.90
C LEU A 169 -5.06 8.56 2.86
N GLY A 170 -5.40 8.35 1.58
CA GLY A 170 -5.14 9.32 0.53
C GLY A 170 -3.64 9.58 0.29
N ILE A 171 -2.77 8.60 0.54
CA ILE A 171 -1.32 8.74 0.35
C ILE A 171 -0.97 8.56 -1.12
N GLU A 172 -0.84 9.68 -1.82
CA GLU A 172 -0.52 9.79 -3.24
C GLU A 172 0.26 11.10 -3.47
N PRO A 173 1.49 11.11 -4.02
CA PRO A 173 2.30 9.95 -4.39
C PRO A 173 2.94 9.25 -3.19
N VAL A 174 3.41 8.01 -3.40
CA VAL A 174 4.07 7.19 -2.38
C VAL A 174 5.58 7.36 -2.45
N PRO A 175 6.27 7.74 -1.34
CA PRO A 175 7.72 7.82 -1.30
C PRO A 175 8.33 6.43 -1.15
N VAL A 176 9.11 5.99 -2.13
CA VAL A 176 9.75 4.68 -2.13
C VAL A 176 11.23 4.78 -2.47
N TYR A 177 12.01 3.78 -2.08
CA TYR A 177 13.37 3.65 -2.56
C TYR A 177 13.39 3.31 -4.04
N ALA A 178 14.23 3.98 -4.82
CA ALA A 178 14.45 3.68 -6.22
C ALA A 178 15.04 2.26 -6.37
N ARG A 179 14.58 1.53 -7.39
CA ARG A 179 15.13 0.20 -7.69
C ARG A 179 16.57 0.32 -8.19
N PRO A 180 17.54 -0.40 -7.60
CA PRO A 180 18.93 -0.32 -8.04
C PRO A 180 19.08 -0.90 -9.45
N GLN A 181 19.84 -0.21 -10.30
CA GLN A 181 20.28 -0.74 -11.58
C GLN A 181 21.52 -1.61 -11.39
N ILE A 182 21.49 -2.83 -11.91
CA ILE A 182 22.56 -3.83 -11.72
C ILE A 182 23.07 -4.24 -13.09
N GLY A 183 24.33 -3.94 -13.37
CA GLY A 183 25.00 -4.34 -14.60
C GLY A 183 25.28 -5.84 -14.65
N ILE A 184 25.12 -6.47 -15.80
CA ILE A 184 25.42 -7.87 -16.01
C ILE A 184 26.22 -8.04 -17.28
N PHE A 185 27.34 -8.75 -17.22
CA PHE A 185 28.06 -9.19 -18.41
C PHE A 185 28.61 -10.61 -18.24
N SER A 186 28.90 -11.27 -19.35
CA SER A 186 29.56 -12.58 -19.37
C SER A 186 30.86 -12.50 -20.15
N THR A 187 31.93 -13.15 -19.65
CA THR A 187 33.15 -13.28 -20.40
C THR A 187 33.27 -14.69 -20.97
N GLY A 188 33.82 -14.78 -22.17
CA GLY A 188 34.08 -16.04 -22.86
C GLY A 188 34.28 -15.83 -24.35
N ASN A 189 35.39 -16.38 -24.90
CA ASN A 189 35.65 -16.30 -26.34
C ASN A 189 34.69 -17.18 -27.15
N GLU A 190 34.13 -18.21 -26.52
CA GLU A 190 33.17 -19.16 -27.07
C GLU A 190 31.73 -18.55 -27.08
N LEU A 191 31.49 -17.53 -26.26
CA LEU A 191 30.14 -16.99 -26.08
C LEU A 191 29.71 -16.11 -27.24
N VAL A 192 28.49 -16.33 -27.69
CA VAL A 192 27.82 -15.53 -28.73
C VAL A 192 26.40 -15.13 -28.29
N ASP A 193 25.87 -14.11 -28.95
CA ASP A 193 24.49 -13.65 -28.71
C ASP A 193 23.47 -14.78 -28.94
N VAL A 194 22.35 -14.73 -28.21
CA VAL A 194 21.28 -15.74 -28.27
C VAL A 194 20.71 -15.93 -29.69
N ARG A 195 20.73 -14.88 -30.50
CA ARG A 195 20.21 -14.88 -31.89
C ARG A 195 21.21 -15.41 -32.89
N SER A 196 22.47 -15.63 -32.52
CA SER A 196 23.53 -16.05 -33.43
C SER A 196 23.34 -17.52 -33.87
N GLN A 197 23.63 -17.82 -35.16
CA GLN A 197 23.87 -19.20 -35.59
C GLN A 197 25.17 -19.70 -34.97
N LEU A 198 25.12 -20.87 -34.33
CA LEU A 198 26.29 -21.46 -33.70
C LEU A 198 27.24 -22.04 -34.73
N LYS A 199 28.52 -21.74 -34.56
CA LYS A 199 29.64 -22.43 -35.21
C LYS A 199 30.23 -23.44 -34.24
N THR A 200 31.01 -24.37 -34.75
CA THR A 200 31.74 -25.33 -33.90
C THR A 200 32.58 -24.60 -32.84
N GLY A 201 32.45 -24.99 -31.59
CA GLY A 201 33.14 -24.35 -30.46
C GLY A 201 32.45 -23.08 -29.90
N GLN A 202 31.25 -22.70 -30.39
CA GLN A 202 30.49 -21.57 -29.86
C GLN A 202 29.31 -22.04 -29.01
N LEU A 203 29.02 -21.24 -27.97
CA LEU A 203 27.87 -21.41 -27.07
C LEU A 203 27.07 -20.11 -27.00
N ARG A 204 25.73 -20.22 -26.91
CA ARG A 204 24.92 -19.04 -26.64
C ARG A 204 25.03 -18.64 -25.18
N VAL A 205 25.15 -17.34 -24.93
CA VAL A 205 25.13 -16.81 -23.58
C VAL A 205 23.76 -17.05 -22.94
N SER A 206 23.71 -17.74 -21.80
CA SER A 206 22.47 -18.03 -21.04
C SER A 206 22.48 -17.32 -19.68
N ASN A 207 23.65 -17.22 -19.04
CA ASN A 207 23.76 -16.70 -17.66
C ASN A 207 23.25 -15.28 -17.51
N ILE A 208 23.43 -14.39 -18.50
CA ILE A 208 22.90 -13.01 -18.47
C ILE A 208 21.38 -13.04 -18.31
N TYR A 209 20.69 -13.91 -19.00
CA TYR A 209 19.22 -14.01 -18.95
C TYR A 209 18.74 -14.56 -17.61
N THR A 210 19.41 -15.58 -17.08
CA THR A 210 19.12 -16.16 -15.76
C THR A 210 19.32 -15.10 -14.67
N LEU A 211 20.47 -14.42 -14.66
CA LEU A 211 20.77 -13.38 -13.68
C LEU A 211 19.84 -12.19 -13.80
N ALA A 212 19.47 -11.79 -15.02
CA ALA A 212 18.52 -10.69 -15.22
C ALA A 212 17.17 -10.99 -14.56
N GLU A 213 16.70 -12.23 -14.62
CA GLU A 213 15.45 -12.61 -13.98
C GLU A 213 15.57 -12.68 -12.46
N ILE A 214 16.67 -13.21 -11.93
CA ILE A 214 16.96 -13.20 -10.49
C ILE A 214 16.99 -11.77 -9.94
N ILE A 215 17.62 -10.83 -10.67
CA ILE A 215 17.66 -9.40 -10.29
C ILE A 215 16.25 -8.79 -10.26
N ARG A 216 15.40 -9.08 -11.25
CA ARG A 216 14.00 -8.60 -11.26
C ARG A 216 13.22 -9.13 -10.07
N GLN A 217 13.34 -10.42 -9.78
CA GLN A 217 12.69 -11.06 -8.64
C GLN A 217 13.17 -10.49 -7.30
N ALA A 218 14.44 -10.06 -7.23
CA ALA A 218 15.00 -9.36 -6.07
C ALA A 218 14.63 -7.86 -6.01
N GLY A 219 13.84 -7.35 -6.96
CA GLY A 219 13.40 -5.96 -6.99
C GLY A 219 14.35 -4.99 -7.70
N GLY A 220 15.45 -5.45 -8.29
CA GLY A 220 16.39 -4.62 -9.06
C GLY A 220 16.04 -4.48 -10.54
N ILE A 221 16.77 -3.63 -11.24
CA ILE A 221 16.68 -3.41 -12.68
C ILE A 221 17.94 -3.95 -13.35
N PRO A 222 17.88 -5.06 -14.11
CA PRO A 222 19.05 -5.60 -14.80
C PRO A 222 19.43 -4.73 -15.99
N VAL A 223 20.73 -4.39 -16.11
CA VAL A 223 21.32 -3.69 -17.26
C VAL A 223 22.25 -4.64 -17.99
N ASN A 224 21.86 -5.05 -19.20
CA ASN A 224 22.67 -5.95 -20.01
C ASN A 224 23.87 -5.20 -20.63
N LEU A 225 25.07 -5.56 -20.18
CA LEU A 225 26.33 -5.02 -20.69
C LEU A 225 26.96 -5.87 -21.78
N GLY A 226 26.37 -7.06 -22.08
CA GLY A 226 26.73 -7.91 -23.19
C GLY A 226 27.73 -9.01 -22.87
N VAL A 227 28.26 -9.62 -23.96
CA VAL A 227 29.32 -10.62 -23.91
C VAL A 227 30.66 -9.95 -24.19
N VAL A 228 31.64 -10.23 -23.35
CA VAL A 228 32.97 -9.63 -23.35
C VAL A 228 34.02 -10.70 -23.70
N LYS A 229 34.98 -10.35 -24.53
CA LYS A 229 36.10 -11.25 -24.81
C LYS A 229 37.01 -11.40 -23.59
N ASP A 230 37.68 -12.56 -23.48
CA ASP A 230 38.62 -12.86 -22.40
C ASP A 230 39.94 -12.08 -22.56
N ARG A 231 39.83 -10.74 -22.49
CA ARG A 231 40.93 -9.77 -22.55
C ARG A 231 40.74 -8.72 -21.47
N VAL A 232 41.82 -8.34 -20.80
CA VAL A 232 41.78 -7.34 -19.73
C VAL A 232 41.22 -6.00 -20.24
N GLU A 233 41.65 -5.57 -21.43
CA GLU A 233 41.20 -4.33 -22.05
C GLU A 233 39.69 -4.31 -22.26
N SER A 234 39.11 -5.44 -22.71
CA SER A 234 37.66 -5.55 -22.93
C SER A 234 36.87 -5.48 -21.61
N VAL A 235 37.41 -6.03 -20.53
CA VAL A 235 36.79 -5.92 -19.19
C VAL A 235 36.88 -4.48 -18.67
N LEU A 236 38.03 -3.80 -18.84
CA LEU A 236 38.20 -2.41 -18.47
C LEU A 236 37.24 -1.47 -19.22
N GLU A 237 36.97 -1.71 -20.51
CA GLU A 237 35.97 -0.98 -21.28
C GLU A 237 34.59 -1.11 -20.68
N VAL A 238 34.20 -2.31 -20.24
CA VAL A 238 32.92 -2.53 -19.54
C VAL A 238 32.89 -1.81 -18.22
N TYR A 239 33.95 -1.85 -17.41
CA TYR A 239 34.01 -1.10 -16.15
C TYR A 239 33.90 0.43 -16.39
N ALA A 240 34.60 0.96 -17.38
CA ALA A 240 34.44 2.37 -17.74
C ALA A 240 33.00 2.71 -18.17
N LYS A 241 32.32 1.78 -18.85
CA LYS A 241 30.89 1.93 -19.19
C LYS A 241 30.01 1.90 -17.94
N THR A 242 30.27 1.01 -16.99
CA THR A 242 29.48 0.94 -15.74
C THR A 242 29.60 2.20 -14.91
N GLN A 243 30.79 2.78 -14.82
CA GLN A 243 31.03 4.06 -14.15
C GLN A 243 30.25 5.20 -14.81
N ARG A 244 30.30 5.30 -16.15
CA ARG A 244 29.54 6.31 -16.90
C ARG A 244 28.03 6.18 -16.73
N LEU A 245 27.51 4.95 -16.55
CA LEU A 245 26.11 4.66 -16.31
C LEU A 245 25.72 4.81 -14.83
N GLY A 246 26.68 5.05 -13.93
CA GLY A 246 26.44 5.16 -12.49
C GLY A 246 25.89 3.87 -11.87
N LEU A 247 26.28 2.69 -12.38
CA LEU A 247 25.79 1.41 -11.89
C LEU A 247 26.45 1.08 -10.54
N PRO A 248 25.69 0.96 -9.43
CA PRO A 248 26.26 0.70 -8.12
C PRO A 248 26.78 -0.74 -7.94
N VAL A 249 26.25 -1.67 -8.74
CA VAL A 249 26.60 -3.09 -8.71
C VAL A 249 26.79 -3.63 -10.12
N VAL A 250 27.79 -4.45 -10.30
CA VAL A 250 28.04 -5.19 -11.55
C VAL A 250 28.27 -6.65 -11.23
N ILE A 251 27.59 -7.52 -11.94
CA ILE A 251 27.74 -8.99 -11.82
C ILE A 251 28.37 -9.51 -13.11
N SER A 252 29.45 -10.26 -12.98
CA SER A 252 30.10 -10.91 -14.11
C SER A 252 29.99 -12.45 -13.98
N THR A 253 29.88 -13.11 -15.12
CA THR A 253 30.00 -14.58 -15.22
C THR A 253 31.09 -14.95 -16.21
N GLY A 254 31.85 -16.02 -15.90
CA GLY A 254 33.04 -16.40 -16.65
C GLY A 254 34.31 -15.70 -16.16
N GLY A 255 35.47 -16.07 -16.68
CA GLY A 255 36.77 -15.48 -16.38
C GLY A 255 37.22 -15.56 -14.91
N THR A 256 36.64 -16.44 -14.10
CA THR A 256 36.86 -16.55 -12.64
C THR A 256 37.69 -17.79 -12.25
N ALA A 257 37.96 -18.71 -13.18
CA ALA A 257 38.68 -19.96 -12.88
C ALA A 257 40.19 -19.69 -12.71
N SER A 258 40.83 -20.52 -11.90
CA SER A 258 42.29 -20.59 -11.79
C SER A 258 42.88 -21.03 -13.13
N GLY A 259 43.63 -20.18 -13.82
CA GLY A 259 44.24 -20.44 -15.12
C GLY A 259 44.64 -19.19 -15.88
N ASP A 260 45.09 -19.33 -17.11
CA ASP A 260 45.59 -18.22 -17.95
C ASP A 260 44.54 -17.17 -18.32
N TYR A 261 43.24 -17.47 -18.14
CA TYR A 261 42.10 -16.62 -18.47
C TYR A 261 41.51 -15.86 -17.27
N TYR A 262 42.31 -15.57 -16.23
CA TYR A 262 41.88 -14.87 -15.01
C TYR A 262 41.73 -13.35 -15.26
N VAL A 263 41.03 -13.01 -16.34
CA VAL A 263 40.98 -11.62 -16.87
C VAL A 263 40.28 -10.63 -15.95
N ILE A 264 39.23 -11.07 -15.22
CA ILE A 264 38.45 -10.16 -14.35
C ILE A 264 39.29 -9.70 -13.18
N LYS A 265 40.01 -10.62 -12.49
CA LYS A 265 40.88 -10.25 -11.38
C LYS A 265 42.02 -9.35 -11.85
N LYS A 266 42.65 -9.68 -12.99
CA LYS A 266 43.72 -8.83 -13.55
C LYS A 266 43.22 -7.41 -13.82
N ALA A 267 41.99 -7.25 -14.35
CA ALA A 267 41.40 -5.97 -14.58
C ALA A 267 41.05 -5.20 -13.29
N MET A 268 40.71 -5.93 -12.19
CA MET A 268 40.43 -5.31 -10.88
C MET A 268 41.68 -4.90 -10.12
N ASP A 269 42.81 -5.54 -10.39
CA ASP A 269 44.12 -5.26 -9.75
C ASP A 269 44.86 -4.10 -10.41
N MET A 270 44.37 -3.54 -11.54
CA MET A 270 44.91 -2.37 -12.27
C MET A 270 44.22 -1.07 -11.86
#